data_ecd12579667493eb96bb30ebfa4cd0bd
#
_entry.id   ecd12579667493eb96bb30ebfa4cd0bd
#
_cell.length_a   1.000
_cell.length_b   1.000
_cell.length_c   1.000
_cell.angle_alpha   90.00
_cell.angle_beta   90.00
_cell.angle_gamma   90.00
#
_symmetry.space_group_name_H-M   'P 1'
#
loop_
_entity.id
_entity.type
_entity.pdbx_description
1 polymer ?
#
loop_
_entity_poly.entity_id
_entity_poly.type
_entity_poly.pdbx_seq_one_letter_code
_entity_poly.pdbx_strand_id
1 'polypeptide(L)'
;LDVLKEISPNVPTLGVCLGHQALAQAYGGQVVRAAELMHGKTSPVLHRGEGVFAGLPQPLTATRYHSLIAERSSLPDCLEVTAWLEDDTVMGLRHREHHHLQGVQFHPESVLTEAGHNLLANFLRVAEGRIQHC
;
A
#
# COMPACT_ATOMS: atom_id res chain seq x y z
N LEU A 1 6.00 11.16 10.91
CA LEU A 1 5.27 11.63 9.73
C LEU A 1 6.05 12.64 8.93
N ASP A 2 6.66 13.63 9.60
CA ASP A 2 7.47 14.65 8.92
C ASP A 2 8.70 14.02 8.27
N VAL A 3 9.33 13.06 8.95
CA VAL A 3 10.47 12.33 8.41
C VAL A 3 10.08 11.61 7.12
N LEU A 4 8.92 10.94 7.12
CA LEU A 4 8.45 10.23 5.93
C LEU A 4 8.26 11.18 4.75
N LYS A 5 7.67 12.34 4.99
CA LYS A 5 7.42 13.34 3.96
C LYS A 5 8.72 13.96 3.42
N GLU A 6 9.74 14.11 4.27
CA GLU A 6 11.03 14.64 3.86
C GLU A 6 11.85 13.67 3.03
N ILE A 7 11.90 12.39 3.42
CA ILE A 7 12.77 11.41 2.77
C ILE A 7 12.11 10.71 1.58
N SER A 8 10.80 10.56 1.58
CA SER A 8 10.12 9.75 0.59
C SER A 8 10.26 10.21 -0.86
N PRO A 9 10.41 11.51 -1.17
CA PRO A 9 10.65 11.92 -2.55
C PRO A 9 11.99 11.43 -3.10
N ASN A 10 12.95 11.15 -2.24
CA ASN A 10 14.32 10.79 -2.63
C ASN A 10 14.69 9.34 -2.36
N VAL A 11 13.92 8.64 -1.53
CA VAL A 11 14.24 7.29 -1.08
C VAL A 11 13.07 6.36 -1.39
N PRO A 12 13.30 5.25 -2.15
CA PRO A 12 12.24 4.26 -2.37
C PRO A 12 11.69 3.76 -1.04
N THR A 13 10.37 3.81 -0.88
CA THR A 13 9.71 3.53 0.39
C THR A 13 8.46 2.70 0.16
N LEU A 14 8.37 1.57 0.90
CA LEU A 14 7.16 0.76 0.95
C LEU A 14 6.64 0.77 2.39
N GLY A 15 5.46 1.37 2.60
CA GLY A 15 4.78 1.34 3.90
C GLY A 15 3.91 0.11 4.01
N VAL A 16 4.07 -0.66 5.09
CA VAL A 16 3.30 -1.87 5.34
C VAL A 16 2.46 -1.68 6.58
N CYS A 17 1.15 -1.91 6.47
CA CYS A 17 0.18 -1.78 7.57
C CYS A 17 0.24 -0.40 8.23
N LEU A 18 0.90 -0.27 9.40
CA LEU A 18 1.06 1.02 10.06
C LEU A 18 1.84 2.02 9.21
N GLY A 19 2.84 1.55 8.45
CA GLY A 19 3.58 2.40 7.51
C GLY A 19 2.72 2.93 6.37
N HIS A 20 1.79 2.14 5.87
CA HIS A 20 0.81 2.56 4.87
C HIS A 20 -0.09 3.65 5.45
N GLN A 21 -0.56 3.48 6.70
CA GLN A 21 -1.39 4.47 7.37
C GLN A 21 -0.61 5.77 7.62
N ALA A 22 0.65 5.64 8.04
CA ALA A 22 1.53 6.79 8.22
C ALA A 22 1.74 7.55 6.91
N LEU A 23 1.86 6.83 5.79
CA LEU A 23 1.97 7.44 4.46
C LEU A 23 0.74 8.29 4.15
N ALA A 24 -0.46 7.74 4.37
CA ALA A 24 -1.70 8.49 4.14
C ALA A 24 -1.74 9.76 4.99
N GLN A 25 -1.41 9.65 6.29
CA GLN A 25 -1.42 10.80 7.20
C GLN A 25 -0.36 11.84 6.86
N ALA A 26 0.83 11.40 6.44
CA ALA A 26 1.92 12.32 6.09
C ALA A 26 1.53 13.28 4.97
N TYR A 27 0.68 12.83 4.05
CA TYR A 27 0.24 13.64 2.91
C TYR A 27 -1.16 14.24 3.10
N GLY A 28 -1.71 14.17 4.31
CA GLY A 28 -2.95 14.87 4.66
C GLY A 28 -4.21 14.02 4.70
N GLY A 29 -4.10 12.73 4.44
CA GLY A 29 -5.24 11.82 4.58
C GLY A 29 -5.52 11.49 6.03
N GLN A 30 -6.69 10.91 6.30
CA GLN A 30 -7.09 10.50 7.65
C GLN A 30 -7.13 8.99 7.76
N VAL A 31 -6.84 8.50 8.97
CA VAL A 31 -6.95 7.08 9.31
C VAL A 31 -8.14 6.93 10.24
N VAL A 32 -9.05 6.02 9.89
CA VAL A 32 -10.29 5.81 10.60
C VAL A 32 -10.45 4.34 10.97
N ARG A 33 -11.39 4.06 11.88
CA ARG A 33 -11.66 2.68 12.27
C ARG A 33 -12.36 1.94 11.13
N ALA A 34 -11.90 0.73 10.83
CA ALA A 34 -12.56 -0.13 9.84
C ALA A 34 -13.95 -0.53 10.33
N ALA A 35 -14.87 -0.77 9.39
CA ALA A 35 -16.23 -1.19 9.72
C ALA A 35 -16.25 -2.54 10.45
N GLU A 36 -15.29 -3.42 10.15
CA GLU A 36 -15.15 -4.72 10.79
C GLU A 36 -13.74 -4.89 11.32
N LEU A 37 -13.61 -5.53 12.50
CA LEU A 37 -12.32 -5.91 13.04
C LEU A 37 -11.78 -7.13 12.27
N MET A 38 -10.54 -7.02 11.81
CA MET A 38 -9.90 -8.07 11.01
C MET A 38 -8.61 -8.53 11.69
N HIS A 39 -8.66 -9.74 12.27
CA HIS A 39 -7.50 -10.37 12.90
C HIS A 39 -7.21 -11.69 12.22
N GLY A 40 -6.15 -11.74 11.41
CA GLY A 40 -5.70 -12.97 10.78
C GLY A 40 -6.63 -13.54 9.72
N LYS A 41 -7.61 -12.77 9.27
CA LYS A 41 -8.50 -13.19 8.20
C LYS A 41 -7.88 -12.87 6.85
N THR A 42 -8.10 -13.75 5.88
CA THR A 42 -7.71 -13.47 4.50
C THR A 42 -8.89 -12.83 3.77
N SER A 43 -8.58 -11.98 2.79
CA SER A 43 -9.58 -11.31 1.97
C SER A 43 -9.06 -11.14 0.55
N PRO A 44 -9.95 -11.17 -0.45
CA PRO A 44 -9.54 -10.89 -1.82
C PRO A 44 -9.30 -9.38 -1.98
N VAL A 45 -8.10 -9.02 -2.44
CA VAL A 45 -7.71 -7.65 -2.68
C VAL A 45 -7.68 -7.42 -4.18
N LEU A 46 -8.51 -6.49 -4.65
CA LEU A 46 -8.52 -6.06 -6.05
C LEU A 46 -7.42 -5.01 -6.23
N HIS A 47 -6.79 -4.98 -7.40
CA HIS A 47 -5.70 -4.04 -7.64
C HIS A 47 -5.65 -3.65 -9.13
N ARG A 48 -4.82 -2.67 -9.45
CA ARG A 48 -4.70 -2.14 -10.81
C ARG A 48 -3.62 -2.84 -11.65
N GLY A 49 -2.89 -3.79 -11.06
CA GLY A 49 -1.81 -4.47 -11.77
C GLY A 49 -0.59 -3.60 -12.03
N GLU A 50 -0.41 -2.55 -11.25
CA GLU A 50 0.67 -1.57 -11.41
C GLU A 50 1.57 -1.52 -10.18
N GLY A 51 2.81 -1.03 -10.36
CA GLY A 51 3.75 -0.88 -9.27
C GLY A 51 4.04 -2.22 -8.60
N VAL A 52 3.85 -2.29 -7.28
CA VAL A 52 4.10 -3.52 -6.53
C VAL A 52 3.12 -4.65 -6.87
N PHE A 53 2.01 -4.33 -7.54
CA PHE A 53 1.00 -5.33 -7.92
C PHE A 53 1.19 -5.86 -9.34
N ALA A 54 2.22 -5.45 -10.05
CA ALA A 54 2.44 -5.87 -11.44
C ALA A 54 2.58 -7.39 -11.54
N GLY A 55 1.76 -8.00 -12.39
CA GLY A 55 1.80 -9.45 -12.62
C GLY A 55 1.27 -10.32 -11.50
N LEU A 56 0.70 -9.73 -10.44
CA LEU A 56 0.15 -10.50 -9.33
C LEU A 56 -1.25 -11.01 -9.63
N PRO A 57 -1.70 -12.09 -8.92
CA PRO A 57 -3.08 -12.60 -9.10
C PRO A 57 -4.13 -11.52 -8.90
N GLN A 58 -5.22 -11.60 -9.63
CA GLN A 58 -6.34 -10.67 -9.55
C GLN A 58 -7.64 -11.46 -9.35
N PRO A 59 -8.25 -11.44 -8.14
CA PRO A 59 -7.78 -10.74 -6.93
C PRO A 59 -6.61 -11.45 -6.25
N LEU A 60 -5.91 -10.72 -5.40
CA LEU A 60 -4.82 -11.25 -4.58
C LEU A 60 -5.35 -11.57 -3.19
N THR A 61 -5.11 -12.79 -2.70
CA THR A 61 -5.49 -13.15 -1.34
C THR A 61 -4.47 -12.59 -0.36
N ALA A 62 -4.92 -11.78 0.59
CA ALA A 62 -4.04 -11.13 1.54
C ALA A 62 -4.56 -11.28 2.98
N THR A 63 -3.61 -11.33 3.92
CA THR A 63 -3.91 -11.43 5.35
C THR A 63 -4.15 -10.04 5.91
N ARG A 64 -5.20 -9.90 6.72
CA ARG A 64 -5.61 -8.64 7.34
C ARG A 64 -5.49 -8.73 8.85
N TYR A 65 -4.76 -7.77 9.45
CA TYR A 65 -4.56 -7.65 10.89
C TYR A 65 -4.82 -6.23 11.37
N HIS A 66 -5.74 -5.52 10.73
CA HIS A 66 -5.92 -4.10 11.00
C HIS A 66 -7.31 -3.78 11.52
N SER A 67 -7.38 -2.82 12.45
CA SER A 67 -8.63 -2.23 12.91
C SER A 67 -8.78 -0.79 12.38
N LEU A 68 -7.71 -0.21 11.82
CA LEU A 68 -7.69 1.12 11.25
C LEU A 68 -7.36 1.04 9.77
N ILE A 69 -7.93 1.97 9.00
CA ILE A 69 -7.73 2.05 7.55
C ILE A 69 -7.57 3.51 7.14
N ALA A 70 -6.91 3.74 6.00
CA ALA A 70 -6.89 5.06 5.39
C ALA A 70 -8.29 5.37 4.86
N GLU A 71 -8.82 6.54 5.20
CA GLU A 71 -10.14 6.96 4.73
C GLU A 71 -10.05 7.45 3.29
N ARG A 72 -10.74 6.74 2.39
CA ARG A 72 -10.66 7.02 0.95
C ARG A 72 -11.04 8.46 0.61
N SER A 73 -12.11 8.98 1.22
CA SER A 73 -12.62 10.31 0.91
C SER A 73 -11.70 11.44 1.38
N SER A 74 -10.78 11.15 2.31
CA SER A 74 -9.84 12.14 2.84
C SER A 74 -8.52 12.17 2.09
N LEU A 75 -8.27 11.23 1.18
CA LEU A 75 -6.97 11.13 0.50
C LEU A 75 -6.73 12.34 -0.41
N PRO A 76 -5.53 12.94 -0.34
CA PRO A 76 -5.21 14.07 -1.21
C PRO A 76 -4.98 13.60 -2.66
N ASP A 77 -5.02 14.54 -3.59
CA ASP A 77 -4.84 14.23 -5.01
C ASP A 77 -3.48 13.62 -5.35
N CYS A 78 -2.46 13.87 -4.52
CA CYS A 78 -1.13 13.32 -4.77
C CYS A 78 -1.01 11.83 -4.49
N LEU A 79 -2.00 11.22 -3.80
CA LEU A 79 -2.03 9.79 -3.54
C LEU A 79 -3.12 9.13 -4.37
N GLU A 80 -2.80 8.00 -4.98
CA GLU A 80 -3.78 7.22 -5.72
C GLU A 80 -3.97 5.84 -5.10
N VAL A 81 -5.20 5.34 -5.15
CA VAL A 81 -5.53 4.01 -4.64
C VAL A 81 -5.11 2.98 -5.68
N THR A 82 -4.23 2.07 -5.29
CA THR A 82 -3.72 1.02 -6.17
C THR A 82 -4.36 -0.34 -5.89
N ALA A 83 -4.95 -0.51 -4.71
CA ALA A 83 -5.62 -1.76 -4.34
C ALA A 83 -6.76 -1.46 -3.36
N TRP A 84 -7.81 -2.29 -3.41
CA TRP A 84 -9.01 -2.10 -2.61
C TRP A 84 -9.74 -3.42 -2.39
N LEU A 85 -10.65 -3.43 -1.39
CA LEU A 85 -11.56 -4.54 -1.17
C LEU A 85 -12.87 -4.30 -1.91
N GLU A 86 -13.74 -5.31 -1.96
CA GLU A 86 -15.04 -5.19 -2.62
C GLU A 86 -15.91 -4.08 -2.03
N ASP A 87 -15.72 -3.76 -0.75
CA ASP A 87 -16.43 -2.66 -0.07
C ASP A 87 -15.74 -1.30 -0.22
N ASP A 88 -14.75 -1.22 -1.12
CA ASP A 88 -13.94 -0.01 -1.39
C ASP A 88 -12.96 0.38 -0.27
N THR A 89 -12.72 -0.49 0.70
CA THR A 89 -11.66 -0.25 1.69
C THR A 89 -10.31 -0.15 0.99
N VAL A 90 -9.54 0.89 1.31
CA VAL A 90 -8.23 1.12 0.70
C VAL A 90 -7.22 0.10 1.22
N MET A 91 -6.60 -0.63 0.32
CA MET A 91 -5.60 -1.65 0.65
C MET A 91 -4.23 -1.37 0.04
N GLY A 92 -4.12 -0.40 -0.85
CA GLY A 92 -2.86 0.02 -1.44
C GLY A 92 -2.91 1.47 -1.88
N LEU A 93 -1.78 2.16 -1.73
CA LEU A 93 -1.61 3.55 -2.12
C LEU A 93 -0.29 3.74 -2.86
N ARG A 94 -0.23 4.74 -3.72
CA ARG A 94 0.99 5.14 -4.41
C ARG A 94 0.96 6.65 -4.61
N HIS A 95 2.13 7.30 -4.43
CA HIS A 95 2.26 8.72 -4.75
C HIS A 95 2.27 8.88 -6.28
N ARG A 96 1.45 9.79 -6.79
CA ARG A 96 1.29 9.96 -8.25
C ARG A 96 2.56 10.42 -8.95
N GLU A 97 3.35 11.25 -8.30
CA GLU A 97 4.60 11.77 -8.86
C GLU A 97 5.81 10.94 -8.44
N HIS A 98 5.79 10.41 -7.22
CA HIS A 98 6.89 9.62 -6.67
C HIS A 98 6.48 8.16 -6.60
N HIS A 99 6.51 7.46 -7.74
CA HIS A 99 6.03 6.07 -7.85
C HIS A 99 6.84 5.09 -6.98
N HIS A 100 8.03 5.47 -6.53
CA HIS A 100 8.82 4.68 -5.59
C HIS A 100 8.27 4.74 -4.16
N LEU A 101 7.22 5.54 -3.92
CA LEU A 101 6.56 5.67 -2.63
C LEU A 101 5.21 4.97 -2.72
N GLN A 102 5.11 3.80 -2.08
CA GLN A 102 3.92 2.97 -2.12
C GLN A 102 3.58 2.43 -0.75
N GLY A 103 2.34 2.07 -0.54
CA GLY A 103 1.88 1.49 0.71
C GLY A 103 0.90 0.35 0.48
N VAL A 104 0.93 -0.64 1.37
CA VAL A 104 -0.05 -1.72 1.40
C VAL A 104 -0.55 -1.90 2.82
N GLN A 105 -1.86 -2.11 2.97
CA GLN A 105 -2.49 -2.26 4.29
C GLN A 105 -2.27 -3.65 4.88
N PHE A 106 -2.06 -4.64 4.05
CA PHE A 106 -1.86 -6.02 4.48
C PHE A 106 -0.37 -6.33 4.70
N HIS A 107 -0.08 -7.53 5.18
CA HIS A 107 1.28 -8.00 5.43
C HIS A 107 1.76 -8.92 4.31
N PRO A 108 2.58 -8.42 3.36
CA PRO A 108 3.06 -9.29 2.27
C PRO A 108 3.99 -10.39 2.73
N GLU A 109 4.65 -10.22 3.89
CA GLU A 109 5.54 -11.24 4.46
C GLU A 109 4.79 -12.40 5.12
N SER A 110 3.48 -12.26 5.37
CA SER A 110 2.69 -13.32 5.99
C SER A 110 2.57 -14.52 5.08
N VAL A 111 2.69 -15.72 5.66
CA VAL A 111 2.54 -16.98 4.90
C VAL A 111 1.13 -17.15 4.32
N LEU A 112 0.15 -16.46 4.89
CA LEU A 112 -1.23 -16.49 4.41
C LEU A 112 -1.51 -15.46 3.30
N THR A 113 -0.54 -14.59 3.00
CA THR A 113 -0.68 -13.64 1.90
C THR A 113 -0.14 -14.28 0.62
N GLU A 114 -1.04 -14.44 -0.35
CA GLU A 114 -0.69 -14.99 -1.65
C GLU A 114 0.27 -14.05 -2.38
N ALA A 115 1.31 -14.63 -2.99
CA ALA A 115 2.25 -13.87 -3.83
C ALA A 115 2.94 -12.70 -3.11
N GLY A 116 3.03 -12.74 -1.76
CA GLY A 116 3.68 -11.69 -1.00
C GLY A 116 5.14 -11.49 -1.37
N HIS A 117 5.87 -12.58 -1.63
CA HIS A 117 7.27 -12.49 -2.08
C HIS A 117 7.40 -11.80 -3.44
N ASN A 118 6.45 -12.06 -4.35
CA ASN A 118 6.45 -11.43 -5.66
C ASN A 118 6.17 -9.94 -5.55
N LEU A 119 5.30 -9.54 -4.62
CA LEU A 119 5.02 -8.15 -4.34
C LEU A 119 6.28 -7.42 -3.87
N LEU A 120 7.01 -8.02 -2.93
CA LEU A 120 8.25 -7.45 -2.43
C LEU A 120 9.32 -7.37 -3.53
N ALA A 121 9.41 -8.39 -4.39
CA ALA A 121 10.31 -8.36 -5.54
C ALA A 121 9.95 -7.23 -6.51
N ASN A 122 8.65 -7.00 -6.72
CA ASN A 122 8.18 -5.88 -7.55
C ASN A 122 8.61 -4.54 -6.97
N PHE A 123 8.53 -4.40 -5.65
CA PHE A 123 8.98 -3.16 -5.00
C PHE A 123 10.48 -2.93 -5.25
N LEU A 124 11.29 -3.98 -5.16
CA LEU A 124 12.72 -3.86 -5.45
C LEU A 124 12.97 -3.42 -6.88
N ARG A 125 12.19 -3.88 -7.84
CA ARG A 125 12.28 -3.43 -9.24
C ARG A 125 11.91 -1.96 -9.38
N VAL A 126 10.89 -1.51 -8.67
CA VAL A 126 10.51 -0.10 -8.64
C VAL A 126 11.67 0.74 -8.10
N ALA A 127 12.29 0.28 -7.02
CA ALA A 127 13.43 0.96 -6.40
C ALA A 127 14.63 1.02 -7.35
N GLU A 128 14.94 -0.09 -8.04
CA GLU A 128 16.03 -0.14 -9.01
C GLU A 128 15.79 0.82 -10.18
N GLY A 129 14.58 0.84 -10.71
CA GLY A 129 14.20 1.75 -11.78
C GLY A 129 14.36 3.20 -11.37
N ARG A 130 14.01 3.54 -10.13
CA ARG A 130 14.21 4.89 -9.58
C ARG A 130 15.68 5.26 -9.52
N ILE A 131 16.53 4.31 -9.10
CA ILE A 131 17.98 4.53 -9.00
C ILE A 131 18.60 4.67 -10.40
N GLN A 132 18.19 3.83 -11.34
CA GLN A 132 18.74 3.83 -12.71
C GLN A 132 18.42 5.12 -13.46
N HIS A 133 17.35 5.80 -13.10
CA HIS A 133 16.92 7.03 -13.77
C HIS A 133 17.44 8.30 -13.07
N CYS A 134 18.20 8.14 -12.03
CA CYS A 134 18.92 9.25 -11.39
C CYS A 134 20.28 9.53 -12.05
#